data_de7978adb3655f559c54d68ab9b12c78
#
_entry.id   de7978adb3655f559c54d68ab9b12c78
#
_cell.length_a   1.000
_cell.length_b   1.000
_cell.length_c   1.000
_cell.angle_alpha   90.00
_cell.angle_beta   90.00
_cell.angle_gamma   90.00
#
_symmetry.space_group_name_H-M   'P 1'
#
loop_
_entity.id
_entity.type
_entity.pdbx_description
1 polymer ?
#
loop_
_entity_poly.entity_id
_entity_poly.type
_entity_poly.pdbx_seq_one_letter_code
_entity_poly.pdbx_strand_id
1 'polypeptide(L)'
;MNFRDFGLAEPIVRAISKEGYSVATPIQAQAIPVVLKGHDVIGIAQTGTGKTAAFALPIINHLITSRAGRDSGHRPVQVLILASTRELAMQIHESFKSYGAFASVRSTTIYGGVGQQPQVRALRAGVDVVVATPGRLMDLIQQKLISLSDVHTLVLDEADRMLDMGFFPAIRRILKYVPAKRQTLMFSATMKPEIRDLAGSILSNPVSISIEPKQKTTELVEQSVCFVPQKQKTRLLIELITRANPGRAIVFSRTKHGADRIVRHMTAAGFRAEAIHANKSQNRRQRILEEFKSESPPILVATDIAARGIDVDGVSHVFIHDMPTEEETYVHRIGRSGRAGATGISIALCDPDERRMLRSIEKLIGMSIPVQEVEGFDFSAALDSAESDSSERGPRRGRSTSPRTSQPSGRGRSAGDGQERRQSTGGREAARSEGYSVHRRFEKPARSESGRGPERRGNASPGKPSQGNTSGRRTDTSSGSRRSESAASDSGRRPAVRTPSSQARPQMTARPTAEPRTARPRPPQKEDYFGDGLFVEGSTESSGSEQRPAGRRRKRPARTNT
;
A
#
# COMPACT_ATOMS: atom_id res chain seq x y z
N MET A 1 -17.95 0.76 24.11
CA MET A 1 -17.08 -0.22 24.78
C MET A 1 -15.69 0.41 24.89
N ASN A 2 -15.14 0.44 26.10
CA ASN A 2 -13.78 0.95 26.33
C ASN A 2 -12.74 -0.13 26.04
N PHE A 3 -11.53 0.28 25.66
CA PHE A 3 -10.46 -0.70 25.42
C PHE A 3 -10.05 -1.51 26.65
N ARG A 4 -10.25 -0.97 27.85
CA ARG A 4 -10.03 -1.68 29.12
C ARG A 4 -10.95 -2.88 29.31
N ASP A 5 -12.14 -2.85 28.71
CA ASP A 5 -13.16 -3.89 28.84
C ASP A 5 -12.81 -5.17 28.05
N PHE A 6 -11.82 -5.11 27.17
CA PHE A 6 -11.39 -6.27 26.35
C PHE A 6 -10.43 -7.23 27.07
N GLY A 7 -9.93 -6.89 28.26
CA GLY A 7 -8.94 -7.72 28.96
C GLY A 7 -7.56 -7.73 28.30
N LEU A 8 -7.21 -6.66 27.59
CA LEU A 8 -5.88 -6.49 27.01
C LEU A 8 -4.83 -6.23 28.11
N ALA A 9 -3.61 -6.74 27.90
CA ALA A 9 -2.49 -6.52 28.80
C ALA A 9 -2.20 -5.02 29.01
N GLU A 10 -1.84 -4.63 30.23
CA GLU A 10 -1.61 -3.24 30.63
C GLU A 10 -0.64 -2.47 29.69
N PRO A 11 0.47 -3.06 29.18
CA PRO A 11 1.32 -2.36 28.23
C PRO A 11 0.59 -1.88 26.97
N ILE A 12 -0.41 -2.64 26.49
CA ILE A 12 -1.22 -2.29 25.32
C ILE A 12 -2.17 -1.16 25.67
N VAL A 13 -2.90 -1.29 26.79
CA VAL A 13 -3.85 -0.27 27.25
C VAL A 13 -3.15 1.08 27.43
N ARG A 14 -1.94 1.06 27.99
CA ARG A 14 -1.10 2.26 28.15
C ARG A 14 -0.69 2.84 26.79
N ALA A 15 -0.33 1.98 25.82
CA ALA A 15 0.09 2.42 24.48
C ALA A 15 -1.04 3.11 23.72
N ILE A 16 -2.23 2.49 23.67
CA ILE A 16 -3.40 3.05 22.98
C ILE A 16 -3.95 4.31 23.66
N SER A 17 -3.84 4.41 25.00
CA SER A 17 -4.18 5.64 25.73
C SER A 17 -3.25 6.80 25.34
N LYS A 18 -1.97 6.52 25.13
CA LYS A 18 -1.00 7.51 24.64
C LYS A 18 -1.32 7.99 23.23
N GLU A 19 -1.84 7.10 22.37
CA GLU A 19 -2.32 7.44 21.01
C GLU A 19 -3.69 8.14 21.02
N GLY A 20 -4.29 8.41 22.19
CA GLY A 20 -5.58 9.09 22.32
C GLY A 20 -6.80 8.20 22.11
N TYR A 21 -6.63 6.87 22.09
CA TYR A 21 -7.74 5.95 21.88
C TYR A 21 -8.47 5.69 23.22
N SER A 22 -9.73 6.08 23.28
CA SER A 22 -10.58 5.88 24.47
C SER A 22 -11.71 4.88 24.22
N VAL A 23 -12.37 4.98 23.07
CA VAL A 23 -13.54 4.17 22.70
C VAL A 23 -13.25 3.38 21.44
N ALA A 24 -13.59 2.10 21.48
CA ALA A 24 -13.43 1.20 20.34
C ALA A 24 -14.42 1.53 19.21
N THR A 25 -13.94 1.51 17.99
CA THR A 25 -14.80 1.61 16.80
C THR A 25 -15.67 0.35 16.65
N PRO A 26 -16.75 0.37 15.84
CA PRO A 26 -17.62 -0.80 15.67
C PRO A 26 -16.89 -2.07 15.24
N ILE A 27 -15.92 -1.98 14.32
CA ILE A 27 -15.13 -3.14 13.88
C ILE A 27 -14.23 -3.65 15.01
N GLN A 28 -13.63 -2.76 15.80
CA GLN A 28 -12.79 -3.12 16.94
C GLN A 28 -13.60 -3.79 18.03
N ALA A 29 -14.77 -3.23 18.36
CA ALA A 29 -15.66 -3.77 19.39
C ALA A 29 -16.12 -5.20 19.09
N GLN A 30 -16.33 -5.53 17.83
CA GLN A 30 -16.75 -6.86 17.41
C GLN A 30 -15.57 -7.82 17.18
N ALA A 31 -14.47 -7.35 16.54
CA ALA A 31 -13.38 -8.23 16.15
C ALA A 31 -12.42 -8.58 17.30
N ILE A 32 -12.06 -7.60 18.18
CA ILE A 32 -11.08 -7.84 19.23
C ILE A 32 -11.45 -9.05 20.12
N PRO A 33 -12.69 -9.18 20.64
CA PRO A 33 -13.05 -10.32 21.48
C PRO A 33 -12.98 -11.66 20.75
N VAL A 34 -13.32 -11.68 19.46
CA VAL A 34 -13.31 -12.89 18.63
C VAL A 34 -11.88 -13.34 18.36
N VAL A 35 -11.00 -12.39 18.00
CA VAL A 35 -9.57 -12.66 17.75
C VAL A 35 -8.86 -13.13 19.03
N LEU A 36 -9.16 -12.52 20.19
CA LEU A 36 -8.61 -12.95 21.49
C LEU A 36 -8.97 -14.39 21.85
N LYS A 37 -10.15 -14.87 21.42
CA LYS A 37 -10.58 -16.27 21.59
C LYS A 37 -9.93 -17.25 20.63
N GLY A 38 -9.10 -16.78 19.69
CA GLY A 38 -8.40 -17.62 18.71
C GLY A 38 -9.24 -18.01 17.49
N HIS A 39 -10.43 -17.42 17.27
CA HIS A 39 -11.25 -17.70 16.10
C HIS A 39 -10.73 -17.00 14.85
N ASP A 40 -10.93 -17.62 13.69
CA ASP A 40 -10.73 -16.99 12.39
C ASP A 40 -11.79 -15.90 12.18
N VAL A 41 -11.41 -14.83 11.47
CA VAL A 41 -12.29 -13.67 11.25
C VAL A 41 -12.29 -13.26 9.78
N ILE A 42 -13.49 -12.98 9.26
CA ILE A 42 -13.69 -12.21 8.05
C ILE A 42 -14.25 -10.84 8.47
N GLY A 43 -13.45 -9.78 8.33
CA GLY A 43 -13.86 -8.41 8.64
C GLY A 43 -14.15 -7.63 7.36
N ILE A 44 -15.41 -7.27 7.14
CA ILE A 44 -15.84 -6.45 6.00
C ILE A 44 -16.08 -5.04 6.52
N ALA A 45 -15.17 -4.11 6.19
CA ALA A 45 -15.27 -2.72 6.61
C ALA A 45 -14.42 -1.81 5.70
N GLN A 46 -14.84 -0.58 5.51
CA GLN A 46 -14.11 0.41 4.73
C GLN A 46 -12.74 0.78 5.34
N THR A 47 -11.86 1.41 4.55
CA THR A 47 -10.61 1.98 5.06
C THR A 47 -10.90 3.12 6.04
N GLY A 48 -10.06 3.29 7.08
CA GLY A 48 -10.26 4.32 8.10
C GLY A 48 -11.22 3.93 9.24
N THR A 49 -11.82 2.73 9.23
CA THR A 49 -12.70 2.25 10.31
C THR A 49 -11.95 1.71 11.54
N GLY A 50 -10.61 1.63 11.49
CA GLY A 50 -9.79 1.11 12.58
C GLY A 50 -9.48 -0.38 12.52
N LYS A 51 -9.55 -1.01 11.33
CA LYS A 51 -9.24 -2.44 11.11
C LYS A 51 -7.87 -2.84 11.64
N THR A 52 -6.85 -1.99 11.45
CA THR A 52 -5.49 -2.29 11.88
C THR A 52 -5.41 -2.55 13.40
N ALA A 53 -6.04 -1.70 14.21
CA ALA A 53 -6.08 -1.91 15.65
C ALA A 53 -6.93 -3.13 16.02
N ALA A 54 -7.99 -3.43 15.26
CA ALA A 54 -8.85 -4.58 15.51
C ALA A 54 -8.11 -5.92 15.46
N PHE A 55 -7.06 -6.05 14.62
CA PHE A 55 -6.22 -7.25 14.61
C PHE A 55 -4.89 -7.07 15.36
N ALA A 56 -4.27 -5.88 15.33
CA ALA A 56 -2.96 -5.69 15.92
C ALA A 56 -2.97 -5.80 17.45
N LEU A 57 -3.98 -5.22 18.12
CA LEU A 57 -4.07 -5.24 19.58
C LEU A 57 -4.17 -6.67 20.15
N PRO A 58 -5.10 -7.54 19.70
CA PRO A 58 -5.18 -8.90 20.18
C PRO A 58 -3.97 -9.75 19.79
N ILE A 59 -3.34 -9.52 18.62
CA ILE A 59 -2.11 -10.19 18.23
C ILE A 59 -0.96 -9.82 19.17
N ILE A 60 -0.76 -8.54 19.47
CA ILE A 60 0.26 -8.08 20.42
C ILE A 60 -0.02 -8.69 21.79
N ASN A 61 -1.28 -8.73 22.23
CA ASN A 61 -1.68 -9.35 23.48
C ASN A 61 -1.28 -10.83 23.54
N HIS A 62 -1.56 -11.58 22.47
CA HIS A 62 -1.18 -12.99 22.37
C HIS A 62 0.34 -13.16 22.43
N LEU A 63 1.12 -12.31 21.72
CA LEU A 63 2.58 -12.35 21.73
C LEU A 63 3.17 -12.05 23.13
N ILE A 64 2.57 -11.16 23.90
CA ILE A 64 2.97 -10.87 25.29
C ILE A 64 2.71 -12.08 26.18
N THR A 65 1.47 -12.60 26.16
CA THR A 65 1.03 -13.67 27.05
C THR A 65 1.71 -15.00 26.74
N SER A 66 1.94 -15.33 25.48
CA SER A 66 2.63 -16.56 25.06
C SER A 66 4.13 -16.57 25.38
N ARG A 67 4.72 -15.40 25.60
CA ARG A 67 6.14 -15.24 25.97
C ARG A 67 6.44 -15.31 27.45
N ALA A 68 5.44 -15.15 28.29
CA ALA A 68 5.65 -15.21 29.73
C ALA A 68 6.34 -16.54 30.09
N GLY A 69 7.61 -16.47 30.50
CA GLY A 69 8.43 -17.63 30.88
C GLY A 69 9.31 -18.26 29.77
N ARG A 70 9.40 -17.68 28.57
CA ARG A 70 10.31 -18.15 27.51
C ARG A 70 11.48 -17.21 27.31
N ASP A 71 12.58 -17.53 27.92
CA ASP A 71 13.88 -16.86 27.72
C ASP A 71 14.67 -17.54 26.59
N SER A 72 14.09 -17.59 25.37
CA SER A 72 14.82 -18.14 24.21
C SER A 72 15.42 -16.99 23.40
N GLY A 73 16.73 -17.01 23.24
CA GLY A 73 17.47 -16.02 22.43
C GLY A 73 17.05 -16.00 20.94
N HIS A 74 16.37 -17.04 20.47
CA HIS A 74 15.82 -17.14 19.12
C HIS A 74 14.39 -16.60 19.05
N ARG A 75 14.14 -15.68 18.10
CA ARG A 75 12.81 -15.09 17.83
C ARG A 75 12.35 -15.49 16.44
N PRO A 76 11.59 -16.59 16.30
CA PRO A 76 11.03 -16.98 15.02
C PRO A 76 9.86 -16.04 14.64
N VAL A 77 9.55 -15.99 13.34
CA VAL A 77 8.39 -15.28 12.84
C VAL A 77 7.12 -16.02 13.26
N GLN A 78 6.35 -15.42 14.16
CA GLN A 78 5.11 -15.99 14.71
C GLN A 78 3.86 -15.44 14.03
N VAL A 79 3.94 -14.23 13.47
CA VAL A 79 2.84 -13.54 12.83
C VAL A 79 3.24 -13.07 11.44
N LEU A 80 2.45 -13.43 10.44
CA LEU A 80 2.59 -12.94 9.07
C LEU A 80 1.39 -12.09 8.70
N ILE A 81 1.65 -10.85 8.26
CA ILE A 81 0.63 -9.93 7.76
C ILE A 81 0.94 -9.64 6.30
N LEU A 82 0.00 -9.97 5.43
CA LEU A 82 0.07 -9.64 4.01
C LEU A 82 -0.69 -8.34 3.75
N ALA A 83 0.00 -7.39 3.14
CA ALA A 83 -0.55 -6.09 2.75
C ALA A 83 -0.50 -5.89 1.24
N SER A 84 -1.50 -5.19 0.70
CA SER A 84 -1.64 -4.95 -0.73
C SER A 84 -0.54 -4.04 -1.29
N THR A 85 -0.09 -3.05 -0.51
CA THR A 85 0.89 -2.04 -0.91
C THR A 85 2.03 -1.92 0.10
N ARG A 86 3.14 -1.31 -0.36
CA ARG A 86 4.30 -1.02 0.49
C ARG A 86 3.96 0.00 1.57
N GLU A 87 3.17 0.97 1.20
CA GLU A 87 2.70 2.04 2.07
C GLU A 87 1.84 1.46 3.21
N LEU A 88 0.88 0.58 2.88
CA LEU A 88 0.07 -0.10 3.88
C LEU A 88 0.94 -0.99 4.78
N ALA A 89 1.92 -1.70 4.22
CA ALA A 89 2.83 -2.52 5.05
C ALA A 89 3.61 -1.66 6.05
N MET A 90 4.06 -0.47 5.66
CA MET A 90 4.72 0.47 6.56
C MET A 90 3.77 1.02 7.63
N GLN A 91 2.54 1.39 7.25
CA GLN A 91 1.53 1.89 8.20
C GLN A 91 1.17 0.83 9.25
N ILE A 92 0.94 -0.41 8.83
CA ILE A 92 0.69 -1.52 9.76
C ILE A 92 1.89 -1.73 10.70
N HIS A 93 3.12 -1.67 10.16
CA HIS A 93 4.34 -1.79 10.96
C HIS A 93 4.45 -0.68 12.02
N GLU A 94 4.21 0.58 11.64
CA GLU A 94 4.20 1.70 12.59
C GLU A 94 3.10 1.52 13.65
N SER A 95 1.91 1.05 13.27
CA SER A 95 0.86 0.71 14.23
C SER A 95 1.32 -0.35 15.24
N PHE A 96 2.01 -1.41 14.79
CA PHE A 96 2.59 -2.41 15.70
C PHE A 96 3.67 -1.83 16.61
N LYS A 97 4.45 -0.87 16.15
CA LYS A 97 5.43 -0.15 17.00
C LYS A 97 4.75 0.73 18.03
N SER A 98 3.75 1.52 17.63
CA SER A 98 2.98 2.39 18.53
C SER A 98 2.24 1.58 19.57
N TYR A 99 1.44 0.57 19.17
CA TYR A 99 0.65 -0.25 20.09
C TYR A 99 1.51 -1.18 20.96
N GLY A 100 2.68 -1.58 20.47
CA GLY A 100 3.67 -2.38 21.17
C GLY A 100 4.74 -1.57 21.92
N ALA A 101 4.60 -0.25 22.04
CA ALA A 101 5.65 0.64 22.56
C ALA A 101 6.12 0.29 23.98
N PHE A 102 5.25 -0.31 24.80
CA PHE A 102 5.57 -0.76 26.16
C PHE A 102 5.65 -2.29 26.26
N ALA A 103 5.72 -2.99 25.13
CA ALA A 103 5.82 -4.44 25.03
C ALA A 103 7.11 -4.85 24.28
N SER A 104 7.65 -6.02 24.63
CA SER A 104 8.86 -6.54 23.97
C SER A 104 8.52 -7.25 22.65
N VAL A 105 7.73 -6.62 21.75
CA VAL A 105 7.35 -7.14 20.43
C VAL A 105 8.21 -6.51 19.35
N ARG A 106 8.82 -7.33 18.50
CA ARG A 106 9.64 -6.88 17.36
C ARG A 106 8.92 -7.15 16.06
N SER A 107 8.75 -6.12 15.25
CA SER A 107 8.16 -6.23 13.92
C SER A 107 9.11 -5.72 12.84
N THR A 108 8.97 -6.20 11.61
CA THR A 108 9.70 -5.70 10.45
C THR A 108 8.82 -5.72 9.21
N THR A 109 9.23 -4.94 8.21
CA THR A 109 8.54 -4.88 6.90
C THR A 109 9.35 -5.58 5.82
N ILE A 110 8.64 -6.28 4.91
CA ILE A 110 9.21 -6.97 3.76
C ILE A 110 8.50 -6.52 2.48
N TYR A 111 9.14 -5.64 1.71
CA TYR A 111 8.57 -5.13 0.46
C TYR A 111 9.63 -4.84 -0.59
N GLY A 112 9.23 -4.81 -1.87
CA GLY A 112 10.11 -4.59 -3.00
C GLY A 112 10.41 -3.10 -3.28
N GLY A 113 11.32 -2.83 -4.22
CA GLY A 113 11.70 -1.48 -4.64
C GLY A 113 12.68 -0.77 -3.72
N VAL A 114 13.21 -1.49 -2.72
CA VAL A 114 14.32 -1.08 -1.84
C VAL A 114 15.30 -2.24 -1.72
N GLY A 115 16.51 -1.95 -1.25
CA GLY A 115 17.53 -2.98 -0.99
C GLY A 115 17.02 -4.04 -0.01
N GLN A 116 17.33 -5.32 -0.26
CA GLN A 116 16.87 -6.40 0.63
C GLN A 116 17.75 -6.58 1.87
N GLN A 117 18.99 -6.11 1.86
CA GLN A 117 19.94 -6.35 2.96
C GLN A 117 19.48 -5.85 4.34
N PRO A 118 18.84 -4.65 4.47
CA PRO A 118 18.28 -4.23 5.76
C PRO A 118 17.19 -5.17 6.25
N GLN A 119 16.31 -5.66 5.34
CA GLN A 119 15.24 -6.59 5.66
C GLN A 119 15.79 -7.95 6.12
N VAL A 120 16.80 -8.48 5.42
CA VAL A 120 17.47 -9.72 5.81
C VAL A 120 18.19 -9.59 7.15
N ARG A 121 18.84 -8.45 7.42
CA ARG A 121 19.45 -8.19 8.73
C ARG A 121 18.41 -8.17 9.86
N ALA A 122 17.26 -7.54 9.64
CA ALA A 122 16.17 -7.53 10.62
C ALA A 122 15.65 -8.95 10.91
N LEU A 123 15.46 -9.78 9.87
CA LEU A 123 15.06 -11.18 10.03
C LEU A 123 16.08 -12.00 10.81
N ARG A 124 17.38 -11.83 10.52
CA ARG A 124 18.47 -12.52 11.25
C ARG A 124 18.57 -12.10 12.71
N ALA A 125 18.23 -10.84 13.03
CA ALA A 125 18.18 -10.35 14.39
C ALA A 125 16.99 -10.89 15.19
N GLY A 126 16.06 -11.58 14.53
CA GLY A 126 14.86 -12.17 15.09
C GLY A 126 13.72 -11.15 15.27
N VAL A 127 12.57 -11.49 14.70
CA VAL A 127 11.34 -10.69 14.75
C VAL A 127 10.15 -11.60 15.01
N ASP A 128 9.14 -11.06 15.70
CA ASP A 128 7.91 -11.77 16.02
C ASP A 128 6.88 -11.61 14.91
N VAL A 129 6.84 -10.42 14.30
CA VAL A 129 5.85 -10.00 13.30
C VAL A 129 6.53 -9.58 12.01
N VAL A 130 6.10 -10.16 10.92
CA VAL A 130 6.49 -9.75 9.56
C VAL A 130 5.27 -9.16 8.86
N VAL A 131 5.38 -7.91 8.42
CA VAL A 131 4.39 -7.25 7.56
C VAL A 131 4.96 -7.19 6.15
N ALA A 132 4.30 -7.85 5.20
CA ALA A 132 4.90 -8.08 3.89
C ALA A 132 3.98 -7.79 2.70
N THR A 133 4.58 -7.32 1.60
CA THR A 133 3.94 -7.43 0.28
C THR A 133 4.30 -8.77 -0.37
N PRO A 134 3.34 -9.45 -1.06
CA PRO A 134 3.54 -10.83 -1.51
C PRO A 134 4.76 -11.08 -2.39
N GLY A 135 5.12 -10.13 -3.28
CA GLY A 135 6.23 -10.31 -4.21
C GLY A 135 7.58 -10.50 -3.51
N ARG A 136 8.01 -9.52 -2.70
CA ARG A 136 9.31 -9.58 -2.00
C ARG A 136 9.36 -10.69 -0.96
N LEU A 137 8.23 -10.99 -0.31
CA LEU A 137 8.18 -12.10 0.63
C LEU A 137 8.48 -13.42 -0.09
N MET A 138 7.87 -13.63 -1.28
CA MET A 138 8.12 -14.82 -2.09
C MET A 138 9.59 -14.93 -2.52
N ASP A 139 10.22 -13.80 -2.91
CA ASP A 139 11.65 -13.75 -3.23
C ASP A 139 12.52 -14.21 -2.05
N LEU A 140 12.24 -13.72 -0.83
CA LEU A 140 13.01 -14.10 0.36
C LEU A 140 12.77 -15.56 0.78
N ILE A 141 11.56 -16.09 0.60
CA ILE A 141 11.25 -17.51 0.83
C ILE A 141 12.06 -18.38 -0.14
N GLN A 142 12.06 -18.06 -1.43
CA GLN A 142 12.82 -18.81 -2.45
C GLN A 142 14.33 -18.79 -2.19
N GLN A 143 14.85 -17.66 -1.68
CA GLN A 143 16.25 -17.52 -1.27
C GLN A 143 16.55 -18.18 0.09
N LYS A 144 15.56 -18.80 0.76
CA LYS A 144 15.68 -19.40 2.11
C LYS A 144 16.17 -18.41 3.18
N LEU A 145 15.86 -17.13 3.02
CA LEU A 145 16.24 -16.05 3.94
C LEU A 145 15.22 -15.78 5.04
N ILE A 146 14.04 -16.42 4.95
CA ILE A 146 12.98 -16.38 5.94
C ILE A 146 12.34 -17.76 6.06
N SER A 147 12.04 -18.18 7.29
CA SER A 147 11.18 -19.33 7.60
C SER A 147 9.84 -18.83 8.11
N LEU A 148 8.77 -19.48 7.67
CA LEU A 148 7.40 -19.22 8.12
C LEU A 148 6.82 -20.43 8.88
N SER A 149 7.66 -21.40 9.28
CA SER A 149 7.25 -22.64 9.96
C SER A 149 6.59 -22.42 11.32
N ASP A 150 6.91 -21.32 11.97
CA ASP A 150 6.44 -20.99 13.32
C ASP A 150 5.27 -19.98 13.32
N VAL A 151 4.74 -19.65 12.15
CA VAL A 151 3.63 -18.73 12.01
C VAL A 151 2.36 -19.37 12.52
N HIS A 152 1.82 -18.83 13.60
CA HIS A 152 0.52 -19.24 14.19
C HIS A 152 -0.61 -18.25 13.92
N THR A 153 -0.30 -17.05 13.40
CA THR A 153 -1.32 -16.06 13.02
C THR A 153 -1.00 -15.49 11.63
N LEU A 154 -1.97 -15.57 10.73
CA LEU A 154 -1.91 -15.00 9.40
C LEU A 154 -2.98 -13.91 9.27
N VAL A 155 -2.59 -12.74 8.76
CA VAL A 155 -3.52 -11.66 8.44
C VAL A 155 -3.40 -11.31 6.95
N LEU A 156 -4.55 -11.17 6.29
CA LEU A 156 -4.66 -10.56 4.97
C LEU A 156 -5.42 -9.24 5.13
N ASP A 157 -4.75 -8.11 4.90
CA ASP A 157 -5.40 -6.78 4.97
C ASP A 157 -5.56 -6.18 3.59
N GLU A 158 -6.73 -5.65 3.28
CA GLU A 158 -7.18 -5.18 1.97
C GLU A 158 -7.14 -6.30 0.91
N ALA A 159 -7.83 -7.43 1.20
CA ALA A 159 -7.85 -8.59 0.31
C ALA A 159 -8.40 -8.27 -1.09
N ASP A 160 -9.42 -7.40 -1.19
CA ASP A 160 -9.95 -6.88 -2.45
C ASP A 160 -8.88 -6.20 -3.31
N ARG A 161 -8.06 -5.38 -2.71
CA ARG A 161 -6.94 -4.72 -3.41
C ARG A 161 -5.84 -5.70 -3.81
N MET A 162 -5.62 -6.76 -3.01
CA MET A 162 -4.68 -7.81 -3.41
C MET A 162 -5.19 -8.59 -4.62
N LEU A 163 -6.51 -8.75 -4.75
CA LEU A 163 -7.14 -9.30 -5.95
C LEU A 163 -6.90 -8.41 -7.18
N ASP A 164 -7.23 -7.12 -7.07
CA ASP A 164 -7.06 -6.13 -8.15
C ASP A 164 -5.59 -6.04 -8.62
N MET A 165 -4.64 -6.26 -7.73
CA MET A 165 -3.20 -6.27 -8.04
C MET A 165 -2.70 -7.63 -8.56
N GLY A 166 -3.56 -8.63 -8.69
CA GLY A 166 -3.21 -9.96 -9.17
C GLY A 166 -2.32 -10.76 -8.22
N PHE A 167 -2.37 -10.50 -6.91
CA PHE A 167 -1.51 -11.16 -5.93
C PHE A 167 -2.01 -12.53 -5.46
N PHE A 168 -3.23 -12.94 -5.79
CA PHE A 168 -3.79 -14.21 -5.34
C PHE A 168 -2.94 -15.44 -5.69
N PRO A 169 -2.34 -15.56 -6.90
CA PRO A 169 -1.43 -16.67 -7.18
C PRO A 169 -0.16 -16.67 -6.30
N ALA A 170 0.35 -15.48 -5.95
CA ALA A 170 1.50 -15.36 -5.05
C ALA A 170 1.11 -15.73 -3.61
N ILE A 171 -0.05 -15.26 -3.13
CA ILE A 171 -0.60 -15.60 -1.81
C ILE A 171 -0.77 -17.12 -1.68
N ARG A 172 -1.42 -17.78 -2.63
CA ARG A 172 -1.58 -19.24 -2.63
C ARG A 172 -0.24 -19.99 -2.56
N ARG A 173 0.83 -19.45 -3.18
CA ARG A 173 2.18 -20.03 -3.08
C ARG A 173 2.79 -19.81 -1.70
N ILE A 174 2.66 -18.60 -1.11
CA ILE A 174 3.16 -18.29 0.23
C ILE A 174 2.50 -19.20 1.27
N LEU A 175 1.21 -19.44 1.15
CA LEU A 175 0.45 -20.29 2.08
C LEU A 175 0.97 -21.73 2.19
N LYS A 176 1.67 -22.24 1.17
CA LYS A 176 2.32 -23.57 1.23
C LYS A 176 3.49 -23.64 2.23
N TYR A 177 4.02 -22.50 2.65
CA TYR A 177 5.13 -22.37 3.61
C TYR A 177 4.65 -22.00 5.03
N VAL A 178 3.33 -21.73 5.19
CA VAL A 178 2.73 -21.38 6.47
C VAL A 178 1.99 -22.60 7.03
N PRO A 179 2.11 -22.93 8.34
CA PRO A 179 1.42 -24.06 8.94
C PRO A 179 -0.10 -24.04 8.69
N ALA A 180 -0.69 -25.22 8.49
CA ALA A 180 -2.14 -25.37 8.34
C ALA A 180 -2.88 -24.99 9.63
N LYS A 181 -2.35 -25.42 10.79
CA LYS A 181 -2.90 -25.05 12.11
C LYS A 181 -2.43 -23.65 12.48
N ARG A 182 -3.29 -22.68 12.23
CA ARG A 182 -3.06 -21.26 12.54
C ARG A 182 -4.38 -20.54 12.72
N GLN A 183 -4.35 -19.36 13.30
CA GLN A 183 -5.45 -18.41 13.23
C GLN A 183 -5.32 -17.57 11.95
N THR A 184 -6.40 -17.41 11.20
CA THR A 184 -6.39 -16.61 9.97
C THR A 184 -7.41 -15.47 10.06
N LEU A 185 -6.95 -14.24 9.82
CA LEU A 185 -7.77 -13.03 9.84
C LEU A 185 -7.76 -12.41 8.44
N MET A 186 -8.90 -12.18 7.86
CA MET A 186 -9.01 -11.55 6.54
C MET A 186 -9.87 -10.30 6.63
N PHE A 187 -9.32 -9.17 6.20
CA PHE A 187 -10.01 -7.89 6.13
C PHE A 187 -10.12 -7.41 4.69
N SER A 188 -11.30 -6.93 4.33
CA SER A 188 -11.61 -6.42 2.99
C SER A 188 -12.65 -5.31 3.07
N ALA A 189 -12.70 -4.42 2.09
CA ALA A 189 -13.80 -3.46 1.97
C ALA A 189 -14.97 -4.08 1.19
N THR A 190 -14.69 -5.03 0.29
CA THR A 190 -15.72 -5.72 -0.53
C THR A 190 -15.57 -7.24 -0.44
N MET A 191 -16.62 -7.98 -0.81
CA MET A 191 -16.63 -9.44 -0.80
C MET A 191 -17.01 -9.98 -2.20
N LYS A 192 -16.13 -9.75 -3.17
CA LYS A 192 -16.25 -10.31 -4.53
C LYS A 192 -16.20 -11.85 -4.49
N PRO A 193 -16.74 -12.56 -5.49
CA PRO A 193 -16.72 -14.02 -5.52
C PRO A 193 -15.34 -14.62 -5.31
N GLU A 194 -14.32 -14.08 -5.97
CA GLU A 194 -12.93 -14.56 -5.90
C GLU A 194 -12.32 -14.39 -4.50
N ILE A 195 -12.76 -13.36 -3.75
CA ILE A 195 -12.33 -13.14 -2.36
C ILE A 195 -13.01 -14.16 -1.46
N ARG A 196 -14.29 -14.46 -1.71
CA ARG A 196 -15.04 -15.48 -0.99
C ARG A 196 -14.42 -16.86 -1.19
N ASP A 197 -14.03 -17.19 -2.42
CA ASP A 197 -13.35 -18.45 -2.75
C ASP A 197 -11.99 -18.57 -2.05
N LEU A 198 -11.23 -17.47 -2.03
CA LEU A 198 -9.98 -17.44 -1.27
C LEU A 198 -10.26 -17.63 0.23
N ALA A 199 -11.22 -16.91 0.78
CA ALA A 199 -11.61 -17.02 2.19
C ALA A 199 -11.99 -18.46 2.55
N GLY A 200 -12.85 -19.11 1.75
CA GLY A 200 -13.25 -20.51 1.95
C GLY A 200 -12.09 -21.49 1.90
N SER A 201 -11.01 -21.15 1.19
CA SER A 201 -9.82 -22.02 1.05
C SER A 201 -8.79 -21.84 2.18
N ILE A 202 -8.83 -20.74 2.96
CA ILE A 202 -7.76 -20.40 3.92
C ILE A 202 -8.23 -20.22 5.36
N LEU A 203 -9.53 -19.97 5.58
CA LEU A 203 -10.10 -19.81 6.92
C LEU A 203 -10.86 -21.07 7.37
N SER A 204 -10.86 -21.29 8.68
CA SER A 204 -11.57 -22.40 9.32
C SER A 204 -12.69 -21.86 10.21
N ASN A 205 -13.95 -22.13 9.83
CA ASN A 205 -15.14 -21.67 10.57
C ASN A 205 -15.06 -20.19 11.01
N PRO A 206 -14.83 -19.26 10.08
CA PRO A 206 -14.60 -17.87 10.42
C PRO A 206 -15.86 -17.19 10.96
N VAL A 207 -15.67 -16.31 11.94
CA VAL A 207 -16.70 -15.36 12.35
C VAL A 207 -16.72 -14.20 11.35
N SER A 208 -17.86 -14.01 10.69
CA SER A 208 -18.03 -12.90 9.74
C SER A 208 -18.54 -11.66 10.47
N ILE A 209 -17.79 -10.57 10.34
CA ILE A 209 -18.10 -9.25 10.92
C ILE A 209 -18.23 -8.28 9.75
N SER A 210 -19.43 -7.75 9.55
CA SER A 210 -19.70 -6.74 8.53
C SER A 210 -20.10 -5.43 9.18
N ILE A 211 -19.33 -4.39 8.92
CA ILE A 211 -19.64 -3.05 9.37
C ILE A 211 -20.13 -2.25 8.18
N GLU A 212 -21.43 -2.07 8.12
CA GLU A 212 -22.02 -1.16 7.16
C GLU A 212 -21.65 0.28 7.54
N PRO A 213 -21.23 1.09 6.60
CA PRO A 213 -20.97 2.50 6.86
C PRO A 213 -22.29 3.18 7.29
N LYS A 214 -22.27 3.93 8.39
CA LYS A 214 -23.43 4.71 8.86
C LYS A 214 -23.94 5.68 7.79
N GLN A 215 -23.03 6.16 6.95
CA GLN A 215 -23.32 6.98 5.77
C GLN A 215 -22.41 6.47 4.64
N LYS A 216 -22.96 6.35 3.44
CA LYS A 216 -22.14 6.00 2.28
C LYS A 216 -21.12 7.11 2.04
N THR A 217 -19.89 6.78 1.67
CA THR A 217 -18.85 7.77 1.32
C THR A 217 -19.34 8.75 0.28
N THR A 218 -20.24 8.31 -0.60
CA THR A 218 -20.90 9.13 -1.63
C THR A 218 -21.79 10.23 -1.04
N GLU A 219 -22.30 10.08 0.18
CA GLU A 219 -23.16 11.04 0.88
C GLU A 219 -22.34 12.08 1.68
N LEU A 220 -21.12 11.74 2.07
CA LEU A 220 -20.22 12.63 2.82
C LEU A 220 -19.38 13.53 1.92
N VAL A 221 -19.35 13.24 0.61
CA VAL A 221 -18.56 13.97 -0.37
C VAL A 221 -19.50 14.68 -1.34
N GLU A 222 -19.44 16.00 -1.35
CA GLU A 222 -20.09 16.81 -2.37
C GLU A 222 -19.41 16.53 -3.73
N GLN A 223 -20.18 16.05 -4.70
CA GLN A 223 -19.67 15.60 -5.98
C GLN A 223 -20.16 16.50 -7.09
N SER A 224 -19.27 16.84 -8.00
CA SER A 224 -19.62 17.57 -9.23
C SER A 224 -18.81 17.08 -10.42
N VAL A 225 -19.30 17.35 -11.64
CA VAL A 225 -18.62 17.04 -12.90
C VAL A 225 -18.59 18.26 -13.81
N CYS A 226 -17.41 18.57 -14.35
CA CYS A 226 -17.23 19.58 -15.40
C CYS A 226 -16.98 18.87 -16.73
N PHE A 227 -17.79 19.19 -17.75
CA PHE A 227 -17.54 18.71 -19.10
C PHE A 227 -16.50 19.59 -19.80
N VAL A 228 -15.40 18.98 -20.24
CA VAL A 228 -14.25 19.72 -20.78
C VAL A 228 -13.51 18.87 -21.81
N PRO A 229 -13.08 19.45 -22.95
CA PRO A 229 -12.21 18.75 -23.90
C PRO A 229 -10.91 18.29 -23.25
N GLN A 230 -10.38 17.12 -23.64
CA GLN A 230 -9.17 16.52 -23.06
C GLN A 230 -7.98 17.49 -23.00
N LYS A 231 -7.79 18.33 -24.03
CA LYS A 231 -6.68 19.30 -24.09
C LYS A 231 -6.81 20.44 -23.07
N GLN A 232 -8.02 20.72 -22.58
CA GLN A 232 -8.32 21.82 -21.66
C GLN A 232 -8.38 21.36 -20.19
N LYS A 233 -8.40 20.04 -19.91
CA LYS A 233 -8.57 19.50 -18.55
C LYS A 233 -7.56 20.09 -17.55
N THR A 234 -6.27 20.16 -17.91
CA THR A 234 -5.25 20.66 -16.98
C THR A 234 -5.40 22.16 -16.70
N ARG A 235 -5.81 22.95 -17.71
CA ARG A 235 -6.08 24.39 -17.53
C ARG A 235 -7.29 24.61 -16.63
N LEU A 236 -8.38 23.88 -16.87
CA LEU A 236 -9.56 23.94 -16.02
C LEU A 236 -9.24 23.47 -14.59
N LEU A 237 -8.44 22.42 -14.42
CA LEU A 237 -7.97 21.96 -13.11
C LEU A 237 -7.26 23.07 -12.34
N ILE A 238 -6.35 23.80 -12.99
CA ILE A 238 -5.62 24.92 -12.37
C ILE A 238 -6.58 26.01 -11.93
N GLU A 239 -7.53 26.37 -12.78
CA GLU A 239 -8.58 27.36 -12.46
C GLU A 239 -9.44 26.94 -11.26
N LEU A 240 -9.91 25.69 -11.25
CA LEU A 240 -10.69 25.13 -10.15
C LEU A 240 -9.93 25.13 -8.84
N ILE A 241 -8.65 24.76 -8.87
CA ILE A 241 -7.78 24.77 -7.68
C ILE A 241 -7.55 26.21 -7.20
N THR A 242 -7.36 27.16 -8.11
CA THR A 242 -7.19 28.58 -7.78
C THR A 242 -8.43 29.13 -7.06
N ARG A 243 -9.62 28.83 -7.58
CA ARG A 243 -10.90 29.28 -6.98
C ARG A 243 -11.19 28.59 -5.65
N ALA A 244 -10.97 27.28 -5.56
CA ALA A 244 -11.27 26.50 -4.37
C ALA A 244 -10.25 26.73 -3.23
N ASN A 245 -9.01 27.12 -3.55
CA ASN A 245 -7.89 27.27 -2.60
C ASN A 245 -7.85 26.15 -1.54
N PRO A 246 -7.73 24.88 -1.95
CA PRO A 246 -7.89 23.74 -1.06
C PRO A 246 -6.75 23.64 -0.06
N GLY A 247 -7.05 23.34 1.21
CA GLY A 247 -6.03 23.11 2.24
C GLY A 247 -5.18 21.86 1.94
N ARG A 248 -5.80 20.74 1.59
CA ARG A 248 -5.11 19.49 1.17
C ARG A 248 -5.90 18.86 0.02
N ALA A 249 -5.25 18.71 -1.15
CA ALA A 249 -5.90 18.23 -2.36
C ALA A 249 -5.17 17.06 -3.01
N ILE A 250 -5.94 16.12 -3.55
CA ILE A 250 -5.44 15.02 -4.38
C ILE A 250 -6.02 15.15 -5.78
N VAL A 251 -5.17 15.05 -6.79
CA VAL A 251 -5.54 15.01 -8.21
C VAL A 251 -5.28 13.61 -8.75
N PHE A 252 -6.29 12.96 -9.31
CA PHE A 252 -6.15 11.64 -9.91
C PHE A 252 -5.92 11.73 -11.41
N SER A 253 -4.81 11.12 -11.88
CA SER A 253 -4.50 10.96 -13.29
C SER A 253 -4.39 9.48 -13.65
N ARG A 254 -4.87 9.12 -14.86
CA ARG A 254 -4.87 7.75 -15.37
C ARG A 254 -3.45 7.20 -15.56
N THR A 255 -2.52 8.04 -15.98
CA THR A 255 -1.16 7.61 -16.35
C THR A 255 -0.06 8.32 -15.57
N LYS A 256 1.09 7.63 -15.41
CA LYS A 256 2.28 8.21 -14.78
C LYS A 256 2.82 9.45 -15.53
N HIS A 257 2.78 9.42 -16.86
CA HIS A 257 3.21 10.55 -17.68
C HIS A 257 2.22 11.72 -17.61
N GLY A 258 0.92 11.42 -17.52
CA GLY A 258 -0.12 12.40 -17.26
C GLY A 258 0.10 13.11 -15.92
N ALA A 259 0.37 12.35 -14.86
CA ALA A 259 0.66 12.90 -13.53
C ALA A 259 1.88 13.83 -13.54
N ASP A 260 2.99 13.41 -14.16
CA ASP A 260 4.18 14.26 -14.28
C ASP A 260 3.92 15.52 -15.15
N ARG A 261 3.07 15.42 -16.19
CA ARG A 261 2.66 16.57 -17.02
C ARG A 261 1.82 17.56 -16.23
N ILE A 262 0.81 17.07 -15.50
CA ILE A 262 -0.05 17.91 -14.64
C ILE A 262 0.81 18.68 -13.63
N VAL A 263 1.75 18.01 -12.94
CA VAL A 263 2.65 18.66 -11.98
C VAL A 263 3.47 19.76 -12.64
N ARG A 264 4.02 19.54 -13.84
CA ARG A 264 4.79 20.58 -14.56
C ARG A 264 3.95 21.83 -14.83
N HIS A 265 2.71 21.67 -15.32
CA HIS A 265 1.82 22.80 -15.57
C HIS A 265 1.40 23.52 -14.29
N MET A 266 1.09 22.76 -13.22
CA MET A 266 0.75 23.34 -11.93
C MET A 266 1.92 24.13 -11.33
N THR A 267 3.15 23.59 -11.43
CA THR A 267 4.35 24.29 -10.96
C THR A 267 4.61 25.55 -11.78
N ALA A 268 4.41 25.52 -13.09
CA ALA A 268 4.51 26.71 -13.95
C ALA A 268 3.45 27.76 -13.61
N ALA A 269 2.28 27.34 -13.10
CA ALA A 269 1.23 28.24 -12.60
C ALA A 269 1.45 28.68 -11.12
N GLY A 270 2.61 28.35 -10.51
CA GLY A 270 2.98 28.80 -9.16
C GLY A 270 2.54 27.87 -8.02
N PHE A 271 1.91 26.73 -8.29
CA PHE A 271 1.50 25.79 -7.26
C PHE A 271 2.63 24.85 -6.82
N ARG A 272 2.69 24.55 -5.53
CA ARG A 272 3.47 23.40 -5.04
C ARG A 272 2.73 22.13 -5.35
N ALA A 273 3.25 21.31 -6.26
CA ALA A 273 2.64 20.05 -6.66
C ALA A 273 3.68 18.94 -6.76
N GLU A 274 3.31 17.72 -6.35
CA GLU A 274 4.16 16.54 -6.38
C GLU A 274 3.42 15.35 -7.00
N ALA A 275 4.14 14.61 -7.87
CA ALA A 275 3.58 13.42 -8.50
C ALA A 275 3.95 12.14 -7.75
N ILE A 276 2.95 11.27 -7.47
CA ILE A 276 3.17 9.94 -6.91
C ILE A 276 2.66 8.85 -7.86
N HIS A 277 3.58 8.02 -8.37
CA HIS A 277 3.27 6.93 -9.31
C HIS A 277 4.36 5.85 -9.28
N ALA A 278 4.14 4.74 -10.00
CA ALA A 278 5.01 3.56 -9.96
C ALA A 278 6.48 3.82 -10.34
N ASN A 279 6.78 4.84 -11.17
CA ASN A 279 8.15 5.18 -11.58
C ASN A 279 8.93 6.00 -10.54
N LYS A 280 8.29 6.52 -9.49
CA LYS A 280 9.01 7.18 -8.40
C LYS A 280 9.67 6.13 -7.50
N SER A 281 10.92 6.38 -7.08
CA SER A 281 11.59 5.50 -6.11
C SER A 281 10.83 5.47 -4.78
N GLN A 282 10.95 4.39 -4.02
CA GLN A 282 10.23 4.25 -2.76
C GLN A 282 10.57 5.36 -1.77
N ASN A 283 11.86 5.73 -1.69
CA ASN A 283 12.28 6.83 -0.81
C ASN A 283 11.65 8.18 -1.23
N ARG A 284 11.50 8.44 -2.55
CA ARG A 284 10.83 9.66 -3.02
C ARG A 284 9.35 9.63 -2.69
N ARG A 285 8.67 8.49 -2.89
CA ARG A 285 7.25 8.33 -2.55
C ARG A 285 7.01 8.57 -1.05
N GLN A 286 7.86 8.02 -0.20
CA GLN A 286 7.78 8.19 1.25
C GLN A 286 7.93 9.65 1.65
N ARG A 287 8.94 10.35 1.09
CA ARG A 287 9.14 11.78 1.33
C ARG A 287 7.94 12.61 0.87
N ILE A 288 7.40 12.34 -0.33
CA ILE A 288 6.21 13.03 -0.85
C ILE A 288 5.01 12.84 0.10
N LEU A 289 4.81 11.63 0.63
CA LEU A 289 3.72 11.37 1.58
C LEU A 289 3.94 12.06 2.94
N GLU A 290 5.18 12.15 3.40
CA GLU A 290 5.53 12.90 4.62
C GLU A 290 5.28 14.40 4.41
N GLU A 291 5.69 14.96 3.27
CA GLU A 291 5.41 16.35 2.89
C GLU A 291 3.90 16.61 2.74
N PHE A 292 3.15 15.65 2.19
CA PHE A 292 1.70 15.76 2.05
C PHE A 292 0.95 15.72 3.39
N LYS A 293 1.54 15.13 4.43
CA LYS A 293 0.99 15.12 5.81
C LYS A 293 1.32 16.38 6.59
N SER A 294 2.23 17.23 6.12
CA SER A 294 2.64 18.46 6.80
C SER A 294 1.51 19.51 6.86
N GLU A 295 1.71 20.55 7.64
CA GLU A 295 0.77 21.68 7.77
C GLU A 295 0.61 22.47 6.46
N SER A 296 1.64 22.48 5.60
CA SER A 296 1.62 23.14 4.29
C SER A 296 1.86 22.11 3.19
N PRO A 297 0.85 21.27 2.86
CA PRO A 297 1.01 20.18 1.92
C PRO A 297 1.13 20.68 0.47
N PRO A 298 1.90 20.00 -0.38
CA PRO A 298 1.80 20.17 -1.82
C PRO A 298 0.48 19.57 -2.34
N ILE A 299 0.02 19.99 -3.51
CA ILE A 299 -1.05 19.30 -4.22
C ILE A 299 -0.50 17.96 -4.70
N LEU A 300 -1.13 16.85 -4.32
CA LEU A 300 -0.67 15.52 -4.65
C LEU A 300 -1.32 15.04 -5.95
N VAL A 301 -0.53 14.86 -7.00
CA VAL A 301 -1.02 14.27 -8.26
C VAL A 301 -0.68 12.77 -8.29
N ALA A 302 -1.70 11.91 -8.28
CA ALA A 302 -1.53 10.49 -8.05
C ALA A 302 -2.14 9.63 -9.16
N THR A 303 -1.52 8.48 -9.44
CA THR A 303 -2.18 7.39 -10.18
C THR A 303 -2.88 6.45 -9.19
N ASP A 304 -3.94 5.75 -9.64
CA ASP A 304 -4.74 4.86 -8.79
C ASP A 304 -3.88 3.88 -7.99
N ILE A 305 -2.97 3.17 -8.66
CA ILE A 305 -2.07 2.20 -8.01
C ILE A 305 -1.22 2.86 -6.91
N ALA A 306 -0.78 4.09 -7.13
CA ALA A 306 0.08 4.77 -6.19
C ALA A 306 -0.68 5.47 -5.06
N ALA A 307 -1.93 5.85 -5.30
CA ALA A 307 -2.82 6.43 -4.31
C ALA A 307 -3.47 5.37 -3.39
N ARG A 308 -3.47 4.10 -3.82
CA ARG A 308 -3.93 2.98 -2.99
C ARG A 308 -3.01 2.85 -1.76
N GLY A 309 -3.61 2.72 -0.58
CA GLY A 309 -2.86 2.64 0.68
C GLY A 309 -2.37 3.98 1.23
N ILE A 310 -2.69 5.11 0.59
CA ILE A 310 -2.47 6.43 1.20
C ILE A 310 -3.56 6.64 2.24
N ASP A 311 -3.14 6.65 3.50
CA ASP A 311 -3.97 7.01 4.64
C ASP A 311 -3.52 8.37 5.16
N VAL A 312 -4.24 9.37 4.74
CA VAL A 312 -4.01 10.77 5.12
C VAL A 312 -5.37 11.38 5.39
N ASP A 313 -5.52 11.88 6.60
CA ASP A 313 -6.72 12.60 7.02
C ASP A 313 -6.68 14.06 6.55
N GLY A 314 -7.86 14.70 6.56
CA GLY A 314 -7.98 16.12 6.25
C GLY A 314 -7.82 16.43 4.76
N VAL A 315 -8.01 15.48 3.85
CA VAL A 315 -8.13 15.76 2.42
C VAL A 315 -9.46 16.44 2.19
N SER A 316 -9.42 17.73 1.84
CA SER A 316 -10.61 18.55 1.61
C SER A 316 -11.16 18.38 0.19
N HIS A 317 -10.27 18.23 -0.80
CA HIS A 317 -10.65 18.18 -2.20
C HIS A 317 -10.03 16.99 -2.93
N VAL A 318 -10.83 16.34 -3.76
CA VAL A 318 -10.40 15.31 -4.71
C VAL A 318 -10.74 15.77 -6.12
N PHE A 319 -9.75 15.96 -6.95
CA PHE A 319 -9.93 16.27 -8.36
C PHE A 319 -9.68 15.01 -9.20
N ILE A 320 -10.66 14.64 -10.02
CA ILE A 320 -10.55 13.50 -10.94
C ILE A 320 -10.26 14.05 -12.33
N HIS A 321 -8.97 14.21 -12.66
CA HIS A 321 -8.54 14.72 -13.95
C HIS A 321 -8.88 13.79 -15.12
N ASP A 322 -8.71 12.47 -14.92
CA ASP A 322 -9.10 11.45 -15.87
C ASP A 322 -10.07 10.48 -15.20
N MET A 323 -11.20 10.18 -15.84
CA MET A 323 -12.14 9.18 -15.33
C MET A 323 -11.44 7.82 -15.18
N PRO A 324 -11.77 7.03 -14.15
CA PRO A 324 -11.17 5.71 -13.94
C PRO A 324 -11.60 4.73 -15.05
N THR A 325 -10.89 3.61 -15.15
CA THR A 325 -11.24 2.52 -16.07
C THR A 325 -12.29 1.55 -15.50
N GLU A 326 -12.47 1.57 -14.17
CA GLU A 326 -13.41 0.75 -13.41
C GLU A 326 -14.26 1.66 -12.52
N GLU A 327 -15.57 1.39 -12.45
CA GLU A 327 -16.51 2.23 -11.72
C GLU A 327 -16.21 2.28 -10.21
N GLU A 328 -15.84 1.14 -9.62
CA GLU A 328 -15.50 1.03 -8.19
C GLU A 328 -14.30 1.91 -7.81
N THR A 329 -13.38 2.13 -8.76
CA THR A 329 -12.21 3.00 -8.53
C THR A 329 -12.62 4.45 -8.29
N TYR A 330 -13.74 4.93 -8.86
CA TYR A 330 -14.28 6.25 -8.57
C TYR A 330 -14.61 6.40 -7.08
N VAL A 331 -15.32 5.45 -6.51
CA VAL A 331 -15.67 5.45 -5.07
C VAL A 331 -14.42 5.43 -4.19
N HIS A 332 -13.40 4.68 -4.60
CA HIS A 332 -12.12 4.63 -3.90
C HIS A 332 -11.33 5.96 -3.97
N ARG A 333 -11.48 6.71 -5.08
CA ARG A 333 -10.85 8.03 -5.24
C ARG A 333 -11.53 9.06 -4.35
N ILE A 334 -12.85 9.21 -4.44
CA ILE A 334 -13.59 10.18 -3.63
C ILE A 334 -13.49 9.88 -2.14
N GLY A 335 -13.40 8.60 -1.76
CA GLY A 335 -13.17 8.13 -0.39
C GLY A 335 -11.79 8.48 0.19
N ARG A 336 -10.96 9.27 -0.52
CA ARG A 336 -9.80 9.93 0.08
C ARG A 336 -10.20 11.15 0.89
N SER A 337 -11.33 11.78 0.57
CA SER A 337 -11.98 12.85 1.31
C SER A 337 -13.18 12.31 2.12
N GLY A 338 -13.83 13.11 2.92
CA GLY A 338 -15.02 12.70 3.70
C GLY A 338 -14.70 11.68 4.79
N ARG A 339 -13.51 11.72 5.41
CA ARG A 339 -13.09 10.81 6.47
C ARG A 339 -13.32 11.41 7.86
N ALA A 340 -13.45 10.52 8.85
CA ALA A 340 -13.63 10.88 10.26
C ALA A 340 -14.81 11.83 10.52
N GLY A 341 -15.86 11.79 9.68
CA GLY A 341 -17.04 12.64 9.82
C GLY A 341 -16.88 14.05 9.22
N ALA A 342 -15.75 14.36 8.59
CA ALA A 342 -15.59 15.59 7.83
C ALA A 342 -16.27 15.50 6.45
N THR A 343 -16.81 16.59 5.95
CA THR A 343 -17.31 16.72 4.59
C THR A 343 -16.13 16.88 3.62
N GLY A 344 -16.29 16.43 2.38
CA GLY A 344 -15.30 16.57 1.32
C GLY A 344 -15.93 17.05 0.02
N ILE A 345 -15.06 17.51 -0.90
CA ILE A 345 -15.47 17.96 -2.23
C ILE A 345 -14.75 17.11 -3.27
N SER A 346 -15.50 16.63 -4.27
CA SER A 346 -14.94 15.89 -5.41
C SER A 346 -15.39 16.54 -6.71
N ILE A 347 -14.44 16.92 -7.55
CA ILE A 347 -14.71 17.52 -8.86
C ILE A 347 -14.10 16.64 -9.95
N ALA A 348 -14.93 16.11 -10.84
CA ALA A 348 -14.52 15.28 -11.95
C ALA A 348 -14.46 16.07 -13.25
N LEU A 349 -13.39 15.90 -14.03
CA LEU A 349 -13.23 16.47 -15.36
C LEU A 349 -13.52 15.38 -16.40
N CYS A 350 -14.63 15.52 -17.09
CA CYS A 350 -15.11 14.49 -18.02
C CYS A 350 -15.02 15.00 -19.47
N ASP A 351 -14.24 14.33 -20.29
CA ASP A 351 -14.21 14.59 -21.72
C ASP A 351 -15.30 13.79 -22.48
N PRO A 352 -15.55 14.09 -23.76
CA PRO A 352 -16.59 13.41 -24.53
C PRO A 352 -16.45 11.88 -24.58
N ASP A 353 -15.22 11.36 -24.59
CA ASP A 353 -14.95 9.92 -24.69
C ASP A 353 -15.22 9.21 -23.35
N GLU A 354 -15.12 9.94 -22.23
CA GLU A 354 -15.32 9.42 -20.88
C GLU A 354 -16.77 9.44 -20.41
N ARG A 355 -17.70 10.04 -21.15
CA ARG A 355 -19.13 10.14 -20.78
C ARG A 355 -19.78 8.77 -20.53
N ARG A 356 -19.32 7.74 -21.23
CA ARG A 356 -19.83 6.37 -21.02
C ARG A 356 -19.47 5.87 -19.63
N MET A 357 -18.22 6.12 -19.20
CA MET A 357 -17.74 5.74 -17.87
C MET A 357 -18.47 6.52 -16.77
N LEU A 358 -18.70 7.81 -16.96
CA LEU A 358 -19.50 8.63 -16.04
C LEU A 358 -20.87 8.02 -15.79
N ARG A 359 -21.61 7.63 -16.85
CA ARG A 359 -22.93 6.98 -16.70
C ARG A 359 -22.87 5.65 -15.95
N SER A 360 -21.81 4.86 -16.16
CA SER A 360 -21.60 3.61 -15.42
C SER A 360 -21.35 3.87 -13.93
N ILE A 361 -20.59 4.91 -13.61
CA ILE A 361 -20.34 5.36 -12.23
C ILE A 361 -21.63 5.83 -11.57
N GLU A 362 -22.41 6.70 -12.22
CA GLU A 362 -23.71 7.20 -11.73
C GLU A 362 -24.67 6.03 -11.43
N LYS A 363 -24.68 5.02 -12.30
CA LYS A 363 -25.46 3.79 -12.07
C LYS A 363 -24.98 3.03 -10.85
N LEU A 364 -23.66 2.92 -10.65
CA LEU A 364 -23.07 2.23 -9.49
C LEU A 364 -23.38 2.94 -8.18
N ILE A 365 -23.24 4.27 -8.15
CA ILE A 365 -23.48 5.06 -6.93
C ILE A 365 -24.97 5.34 -6.68
N GLY A 366 -25.83 5.11 -7.67
CA GLY A 366 -27.29 5.27 -7.59
C GLY A 366 -27.76 6.72 -7.59
N MET A 367 -26.90 7.65 -8.06
CA MET A 367 -27.24 9.08 -8.17
C MET A 367 -26.58 9.70 -9.40
N SER A 368 -27.22 10.74 -9.93
CA SER A 368 -26.63 11.58 -10.97
C SER A 368 -25.65 12.57 -10.35
N ILE A 369 -24.49 12.75 -10.93
CA ILE A 369 -23.49 13.71 -10.45
C ILE A 369 -23.83 15.08 -11.04
N PRO A 370 -24.08 16.11 -10.21
CA PRO A 370 -24.41 17.45 -10.70
C PRO A 370 -23.35 18.02 -11.64
N VAL A 371 -23.80 18.64 -12.72
CA VAL A 371 -22.90 19.33 -13.64
C VAL A 371 -22.55 20.68 -13.05
N GLN A 372 -21.25 20.96 -12.96
CA GLN A 372 -20.72 22.24 -12.52
C GLN A 372 -20.19 23.01 -13.74
N GLU A 373 -20.79 24.14 -14.01
CA GLU A 373 -20.29 25.10 -15.01
C GLU A 373 -19.28 26.05 -14.34
N VAL A 374 -18.23 26.37 -15.07
CA VAL A 374 -17.18 27.28 -14.59
C VAL A 374 -17.30 28.59 -15.37
N GLU A 375 -18.00 29.54 -14.77
CA GLU A 375 -18.23 30.87 -15.37
C GLU A 375 -16.90 31.54 -15.72
N GLY A 376 -16.84 32.16 -16.92
CA GLY A 376 -15.67 32.90 -17.39
C GLY A 376 -14.50 32.03 -17.85
N PHE A 377 -14.64 30.68 -17.87
CA PHE A 377 -13.62 29.82 -18.42
C PHE A 377 -13.70 29.78 -19.95
N ASP A 378 -12.63 30.27 -20.61
CA ASP A 378 -12.54 30.27 -22.07
C ASP A 378 -12.03 28.92 -22.58
N PHE A 379 -12.92 28.12 -23.18
CA PHE A 379 -12.59 26.83 -23.80
C PHE A 379 -11.83 26.95 -25.12
N SER A 380 -11.72 28.14 -25.71
CA SER A 380 -11.02 28.37 -26.99
C SER A 380 -9.51 28.58 -26.81
N ALA A 381 -9.08 29.10 -25.67
CA ALA A 381 -7.68 29.38 -25.41
C ALA A 381 -6.87 28.07 -25.26
N ALA A 382 -5.88 27.86 -26.11
CA ALA A 382 -4.93 26.77 -25.98
C ALA A 382 -4.02 27.00 -24.76
N LEU A 383 -3.64 25.93 -24.06
CA LEU A 383 -2.44 25.99 -23.20
C LEU A 383 -1.26 26.32 -24.13
N ASP A 384 -0.60 27.44 -23.86
CA ASP A 384 0.66 27.74 -24.55
C ASP A 384 1.57 26.52 -24.40
N SER A 385 1.76 25.84 -25.51
CA SER A 385 2.65 24.67 -25.58
C SER A 385 4.09 25.14 -25.45
N ALA A 386 4.53 25.35 -24.21
CA ALA A 386 5.93 25.26 -23.84
C ALA A 386 6.36 23.77 -23.93
N GLU A 387 6.09 23.15 -25.05
CA GLU A 387 6.55 21.82 -25.41
C GLU A 387 7.38 21.89 -26.69
N SER A 388 8.57 22.38 -26.58
CA SER A 388 9.65 21.77 -27.34
C SER A 388 9.89 20.40 -26.71
N ASP A 389 9.31 19.40 -27.32
CA ASP A 389 9.63 17.99 -27.10
C ASP A 389 11.10 17.80 -27.53
N SER A 390 12.02 18.14 -26.64
CA SER A 390 13.41 17.73 -26.73
C SER A 390 13.49 16.25 -26.38
N SER A 391 12.82 15.42 -27.19
CA SER A 391 13.21 14.04 -27.34
C SER A 391 14.62 14.07 -27.90
N GLU A 392 15.58 13.70 -27.10
CA GLU A 392 16.95 13.38 -27.46
C GLU A 392 17.02 12.57 -28.75
N ARG A 393 17.10 13.27 -29.87
CA ARG A 393 17.77 12.78 -31.07
C ARG A 393 19.22 13.21 -30.93
N GLY A 394 20.03 12.30 -30.37
CA GLY A 394 21.47 12.43 -30.39
C GLY A 394 21.97 12.80 -31.79
N PRO A 395 23.03 13.60 -31.89
CA PRO A 395 23.52 14.07 -33.18
C PRO A 395 23.96 12.88 -34.01
N ARG A 396 23.22 12.59 -35.09
CA ARG A 396 23.70 11.76 -36.18
C ARG A 396 24.94 12.47 -36.76
N ARG A 397 26.11 11.94 -36.42
CA ARG A 397 27.37 12.31 -37.09
C ARG A 397 27.16 12.23 -38.59
N GLY A 398 27.14 13.38 -39.23
CA GLY A 398 27.17 13.53 -40.66
C GLY A 398 28.42 12.86 -41.23
N ARG A 399 28.21 11.85 -42.05
CA ARG A 399 29.24 11.28 -42.90
C ARG A 399 29.38 12.22 -44.06
N SER A 400 30.45 13.03 -44.08
CA SER A 400 30.86 13.86 -45.20
C SER A 400 31.21 12.94 -46.38
N THR A 401 30.46 13.04 -47.47
CA THR A 401 30.83 12.49 -48.78
C THR A 401 31.56 13.58 -49.53
N SER A 402 32.87 13.43 -49.64
CA SER A 402 33.68 14.16 -50.64
C SER A 402 33.60 13.42 -51.98
N PRO A 403 33.52 14.15 -53.11
CA PRO A 403 33.50 13.53 -54.41
C PRO A 403 34.93 13.24 -54.90
N ARG A 404 35.17 12.03 -55.37
CA ARG A 404 36.37 11.67 -56.09
C ARG A 404 35.99 11.24 -57.51
N THR A 405 36.38 12.06 -58.44
CA THR A 405 36.42 11.87 -59.86
C THR A 405 37.40 10.77 -60.32
N SER A 406 37.09 10.18 -61.47
CA SER A 406 37.88 9.61 -62.57
C SER A 406 37.76 8.09 -62.76
N GLN A 407 37.06 7.80 -63.79
CA GLN A 407 37.33 7.22 -65.13
C GLN A 407 37.84 5.77 -65.21
N PRO A 408 37.61 5.11 -66.35
CA PRO A 408 37.17 3.72 -66.42
C PRO A 408 38.16 2.80 -67.17
N SER A 409 38.05 1.52 -66.91
CA SER A 409 38.50 0.43 -67.82
C SER A 409 37.86 -0.86 -67.33
N GLY A 410 37.15 -1.69 -68.05
CA GLY A 410 37.23 -2.17 -69.39
C GLY A 410 37.15 -3.69 -69.36
N ARG A 411 36.21 -4.29 -70.12
CA ARG A 411 36.10 -5.72 -70.47
C ARG A 411 35.62 -6.69 -69.41
N GLY A 412 34.64 -7.57 -69.63
CA GLY A 412 33.98 -8.04 -70.81
C GLY A 412 33.14 -9.26 -70.52
N ARG A 413 32.10 -9.46 -71.32
CA ARG A 413 31.45 -10.73 -71.70
C ARG A 413 30.93 -11.64 -70.56
N SER A 414 29.74 -12.24 -70.61
CA SER A 414 28.81 -12.65 -71.68
C SER A 414 27.52 -13.17 -71.01
N ALA A 415 26.36 -12.82 -71.55
CA ALA A 415 25.40 -13.70 -72.17
C ALA A 415 24.55 -14.66 -71.29
N GLY A 416 23.24 -14.59 -71.53
CA GLY A 416 22.29 -15.64 -71.45
C GLY A 416 21.06 -15.18 -70.64
N ASP A 417 20.04 -14.63 -71.16
CA ASP A 417 18.93 -15.13 -71.98
C ASP A 417 17.80 -15.74 -71.12
N GLY A 418 16.57 -15.29 -71.40
CA GLY A 418 15.35 -16.04 -71.29
C GLY A 418 14.30 -15.41 -70.41
N GLN A 419 13.44 -14.45 -70.86
CA GLN A 419 12.05 -14.68 -71.31
C GLN A 419 11.21 -15.48 -70.27
N GLU A 420 10.03 -15.16 -69.88
CA GLU A 420 8.86 -14.49 -70.43
C GLU A 420 7.74 -14.38 -69.33
N ARG A 421 7.02 -13.25 -69.38
CA ARG A 421 5.58 -13.06 -69.50
C ARG A 421 4.60 -13.91 -68.61
N ARG A 422 3.73 -13.25 -67.92
CA ARG A 422 2.29 -12.96 -68.10
C ARG A 422 1.61 -12.68 -66.78
N GLN A 423 1.08 -11.51 -66.59
CA GLN A 423 -0.33 -11.07 -66.63
C GLN A 423 -1.38 -12.06 -66.06
N SER A 424 -2.09 -11.59 -64.98
CA SER A 424 -3.55 -11.30 -64.99
C SER A 424 -4.03 -11.08 -63.54
N THR A 425 -4.54 -9.92 -63.21
CA THR A 425 -5.96 -9.50 -63.06
C THR A 425 -6.82 -10.24 -62.01
N GLY A 426 -7.42 -9.43 -61.14
CA GLY A 426 -8.68 -9.69 -60.45
C GLY A 426 -8.50 -9.85 -58.97
N GLY A 427 -8.87 -8.99 -58.10
CA GLY A 427 -10.14 -8.38 -57.83
C GLY A 427 -10.71 -8.83 -56.50
N ARG A 428 -11.01 -7.87 -55.66
CA ARG A 428 -12.07 -7.86 -54.62
C ARG A 428 -11.85 -8.36 -53.18
N GLU A 429 -11.95 -7.38 -52.35
CA GLU A 429 -12.82 -7.21 -51.17
C GLU A 429 -12.50 -7.95 -49.85
N ALA A 430 -12.14 -7.09 -48.91
CA ALA A 430 -12.73 -6.88 -47.59
C ALA A 430 -12.79 -8.04 -46.58
N ALA A 431 -12.08 -7.88 -45.48
CA ALA A 431 -12.66 -7.81 -44.15
C ALA A 431 -11.58 -7.61 -43.08
N ARG A 432 -11.91 -6.72 -42.15
CA ARG A 432 -11.19 -6.38 -40.94
C ARG A 432 -11.12 -7.57 -39.99
N SER A 433 -10.01 -7.78 -39.31
CA SER A 433 -10.00 -8.18 -37.90
C SER A 433 -8.65 -7.88 -37.27
N GLU A 434 -8.68 -7.06 -36.26
CA GLU A 434 -7.58 -6.78 -35.34
C GLU A 434 -7.28 -8.06 -34.53
N GLY A 435 -6.01 -8.46 -34.49
CA GLY A 435 -5.55 -9.58 -33.67
C GLY A 435 -4.28 -9.22 -32.91
N TYR A 436 -4.41 -9.06 -31.63
CA TYR A 436 -3.33 -8.95 -30.66
C TYR A 436 -2.44 -10.19 -30.69
N SER A 437 -1.16 -10.02 -30.96
CA SER A 437 -0.15 -11.07 -30.95
C SER A 437 0.52 -11.13 -29.57
N VAL A 438 0.21 -12.19 -28.82
CA VAL A 438 0.95 -12.60 -27.62
C VAL A 438 1.91 -13.72 -28.02
N HIS A 439 3.21 -13.46 -27.98
CA HIS A 439 4.23 -14.49 -28.16
C HIS A 439 4.24 -15.46 -26.97
N ARG A 440 3.75 -16.67 -27.17
CA ARG A 440 4.04 -17.85 -26.35
C ARG A 440 5.03 -18.74 -27.11
N ARG A 441 6.23 -18.90 -26.56
CA ARG A 441 7.16 -19.97 -26.91
C ARG A 441 6.62 -21.28 -26.32
N PHE A 442 6.29 -22.22 -27.18
CA PHE A 442 6.01 -23.60 -26.80
C PHE A 442 7.26 -24.46 -27.04
N GLU A 443 7.73 -25.11 -25.99
CA GLU A 443 8.62 -26.27 -26.09
C GLU A 443 7.78 -27.51 -26.38
N LYS A 444 8.26 -28.34 -27.33
CA LYS A 444 7.62 -29.58 -27.78
C LYS A 444 7.93 -30.71 -26.80
N PRO A 445 7.00 -31.61 -26.50
CA PRO A 445 7.27 -32.86 -25.78
C PRO A 445 7.75 -33.95 -26.73
N ALA A 446 8.71 -34.73 -26.26
CA ALA A 446 9.24 -35.92 -26.91
C ALA A 446 8.23 -37.08 -26.84
N ARG A 447 8.12 -37.80 -27.94
CA ARG A 447 7.32 -39.01 -28.13
C ARG A 447 7.96 -40.21 -27.46
N SER A 448 7.15 -40.98 -26.77
CA SER A 448 7.40 -42.35 -26.34
C SER A 448 7.08 -43.32 -27.48
N GLU A 449 7.99 -44.26 -27.77
CA GLU A 449 7.67 -45.50 -28.48
C GLU A 449 8.17 -46.73 -27.69
N SER A 450 7.24 -47.64 -27.52
CA SER A 450 7.34 -48.98 -26.91
C SER A 450 7.86 -50.01 -27.88
N GLY A 451 8.67 -50.95 -27.41
CA GLY A 451 8.94 -52.19 -28.18
C GLY A 451 10.00 -53.10 -27.56
N ARG A 452 9.52 -54.12 -26.84
CA ARG A 452 9.95 -55.55 -26.68
C ARG A 452 11.41 -55.94 -26.90
N GLY A 453 11.94 -56.64 -25.84
CA GLY A 453 13.21 -57.39 -25.77
C GLY A 453 13.26 -58.61 -26.73
N PRO A 454 14.16 -59.61 -26.55
CA PRO A 454 14.84 -60.12 -25.34
C PRO A 454 16.31 -60.58 -25.53
N GLU A 455 16.98 -60.88 -24.37
CA GLU A 455 18.06 -61.88 -24.09
C GLU A 455 19.33 -61.95 -24.94
N ARG A 456 20.51 -61.84 -24.35
CA ARG A 456 21.45 -62.94 -23.99
C ARG A 456 22.84 -62.40 -23.48
N ARG A 457 23.21 -62.93 -22.32
CA ARG A 457 24.48 -63.47 -21.80
C ARG A 457 25.82 -63.04 -22.40
N GLY A 458 26.76 -62.77 -21.45
CA GLY A 458 28.19 -63.05 -21.60
C GLY A 458 29.09 -62.00 -20.90
N ASN A 459 29.47 -62.23 -19.76
CA ASN A 459 30.65 -62.75 -19.11
C ASN A 459 31.95 -61.94 -19.28
N ALA A 460 32.59 -61.74 -18.13
CA ALA A 460 34.04 -61.66 -17.86
C ALA A 460 34.66 -60.28 -17.57
N SER A 461 34.99 -60.12 -16.29
CA SER A 461 36.11 -59.36 -15.75
C SER A 461 37.47 -60.01 -16.17
N PRO A 462 38.62 -59.57 -15.76
CA PRO A 462 39.13 -58.37 -15.05
C PRO A 462 40.51 -57.89 -15.60
N GLY A 463 41.04 -56.78 -15.05
CA GLY A 463 42.43 -56.42 -15.29
C GLY A 463 42.92 -55.15 -14.60
N LYS A 464 43.56 -55.33 -13.48
CA LYS A 464 44.53 -54.40 -12.88
C LYS A 464 45.93 -54.83 -13.38
N PRO A 465 47.09 -54.21 -13.06
CA PRO A 465 47.46 -52.84 -12.64
C PRO A 465 48.82 -52.40 -13.28
N SER A 466 49.37 -51.23 -12.89
CA SER A 466 50.77 -50.92 -12.63
C SER A 466 51.00 -49.41 -12.53
N GLN A 467 51.54 -48.95 -11.46
CA GLN A 467 52.87 -48.85 -10.88
C GLN A 467 53.77 -47.77 -11.50
N GLY A 468 54.30 -46.98 -10.61
CA GLY A 468 55.60 -46.39 -10.62
C GLY A 468 55.63 -44.98 -10.00
N ASN A 469 56.03 -44.84 -8.80
CA ASN A 469 57.34 -44.66 -8.14
C ASN A 469 57.82 -43.20 -8.33
N THR A 470 58.39 -42.46 -7.41
CA THR A 470 59.29 -42.62 -6.21
C THR A 470 59.52 -41.22 -5.69
N SER A 471 59.72 -40.84 -4.58
CA SER A 471 60.66 -40.97 -3.43
C SER A 471 60.68 -39.57 -2.79
N GLY A 472 60.87 -39.30 -1.57
CA GLY A 472 61.46 -39.91 -0.44
C GLY A 472 61.60 -38.86 0.65
N ARG A 473 61.53 -39.37 1.80
CA ARG A 473 62.36 -39.32 2.99
C ARG A 473 62.19 -38.16 3.98
N ARG A 474 61.66 -38.52 5.12
CA ARG A 474 62.30 -38.75 6.46
C ARG A 474 62.53 -37.47 7.24
N THR A 475 62.38 -37.36 8.54
CA THR A 475 62.33 -38.21 9.74
C THR A 475 61.79 -37.34 10.88
N ASP A 476 61.09 -37.86 11.73
CA ASP A 476 61.15 -38.47 13.04
C ASP A 476 60.96 -37.56 14.25
N THR A 477 60.07 -38.03 15.02
CA THR A 477 60.09 -38.37 16.47
C THR A 477 59.94 -37.20 17.43
N SER A 478 59.24 -37.20 18.48
CA SER A 478 58.59 -38.10 19.40
C SER A 478 58.11 -37.35 20.62
N SER A 479 57.01 -37.81 21.15
CA SER A 479 56.69 -38.05 22.56
C SER A 479 56.95 -37.06 23.67
N GLY A 480 55.97 -36.93 24.54
CA GLY A 480 56.19 -36.86 26.00
C GLY A 480 55.40 -35.79 26.72
N SER A 481 54.21 -35.99 27.17
CA SER A 481 53.71 -36.27 28.53
C SER A 481 54.25 -35.41 29.69
N ARG A 482 53.28 -34.91 30.46
CA ARG A 482 53.19 -34.70 31.92
C ARG A 482 53.44 -33.34 32.55
N ARG A 483 52.35 -32.84 33.12
CA ARG A 483 52.09 -32.55 34.55
C ARG A 483 52.95 -31.51 35.30
N SER A 484 52.15 -30.69 36.01
CA SER A 484 52.26 -30.23 37.43
C SER A 484 52.74 -28.80 37.62
N GLU A 485 51.86 -28.00 38.14
CA GLU A 485 51.84 -27.42 39.51
C GLU A 485 52.85 -26.31 39.82
N SER A 486 52.21 -25.24 40.33
CA SER A 486 52.57 -24.45 41.49
C SER A 486 53.38 -23.15 41.32
N ALA A 487 52.70 -22.11 41.74
CA ALA A 487 53.08 -21.14 42.76
C ALA A 487 54.11 -20.04 42.45
N ALA A 488 53.61 -18.85 42.68
CA ALA A 488 54.14 -17.79 43.52
C ALA A 488 55.17 -16.79 42.97
N SER A 489 54.77 -15.54 43.17
CA SER A 489 55.60 -14.37 43.61
C SER A 489 56.55 -13.75 42.56
N ASP A 490 56.49 -12.54 42.32
CA ASP A 490 56.73 -11.31 43.03
C ASP A 490 57.43 -10.27 42.12
N SER A 491 57.18 -9.04 42.39
CA SER A 491 57.97 -7.83 42.08
C SER A 491 58.23 -7.46 40.62
N GLY A 492 57.83 -6.34 40.15
CA GLY A 492 58.08 -5.03 40.56
C GLY A 492 58.36 -4.11 39.38
N ARG A 493 57.90 -2.92 39.53
CA ARG A 493 58.31 -1.65 38.92
C ARG A 493 57.39 -1.00 37.88
N ARG A 494 56.62 -0.08 38.43
CA ARG A 494 56.31 1.26 37.82
C ARG A 494 57.59 2.08 37.66
N PRO A 495 57.62 3.07 36.74
CA PRO A 495 57.46 4.45 37.16
C PRO A 495 56.47 5.19 36.28
N ALA A 496 55.57 5.97 36.88
CA ALA A 496 55.59 7.34 37.40
C ALA A 496 55.53 8.36 36.28
N VAL A 497 54.34 9.01 36.19
CA VAL A 497 54.03 10.37 36.64
C VAL A 497 54.60 11.50 35.78
N ARG A 498 53.71 12.27 35.20
CA ARG A 498 53.77 13.75 35.19
C ARG A 498 52.43 14.37 34.89
N THR A 499 51.79 14.92 35.92
CA THR A 499 50.98 16.14 35.90
C THR A 499 51.89 17.32 36.19
N PRO A 500 51.55 18.55 35.75
CA PRO A 500 51.23 19.60 36.70
C PRO A 500 49.92 20.33 36.30
N SER A 501 49.00 20.56 37.25
CA SER A 501 48.80 21.71 38.15
C SER A 501 48.83 23.05 37.39
N SER A 502 47.90 23.93 37.46
CA SER A 502 47.12 24.56 38.50
C SER A 502 46.57 25.90 37.99
N GLN A 503 45.47 26.32 38.63
CA GLN A 503 45.05 27.73 38.80
C GLN A 503 44.35 28.37 37.59
N ALA A 504 43.16 28.95 37.66
CA ALA A 504 42.59 29.78 38.73
C ALA A 504 41.08 29.94 38.50
N ARG A 505 40.34 29.97 39.55
CA ARG A 505 39.02 30.61 39.63
C ARG A 505 39.22 32.14 39.66
N PRO A 506 38.33 32.90 39.08
CA PRO A 506 37.87 34.12 39.76
C PRO A 506 36.35 34.12 39.99
N GLN A 507 36.08 34.80 41.01
CA GLN A 507 34.94 35.10 41.82
C GLN A 507 33.73 35.68 41.09
N MET A 508 32.61 35.44 41.73
CA MET A 508 31.30 36.08 41.60
C MET A 508 31.38 37.59 41.42
N THR A 509 30.58 38.10 40.48
CA THR A 509 30.01 39.44 40.59
C THR A 509 28.56 39.44 40.08
N ALA A 510 27.69 39.84 41.01
CA ALA A 510 26.48 40.64 40.92
C ALA A 510 25.43 40.33 39.82
N ARG A 511 24.26 39.94 40.31
CA ARG A 511 22.92 40.06 39.68
C ARG A 511 22.71 41.51 39.21
N PRO A 512 21.99 41.69 38.10
CA PRO A 512 21.06 42.80 37.96
C PRO A 512 19.61 42.34 38.08
N THR A 513 18.91 43.19 38.73
CA THR A 513 17.51 43.35 39.08
C THR A 513 16.49 42.97 37.98
N ALA A 514 15.43 42.38 38.44
CA ALA A 514 14.19 42.04 37.72
C ALA A 514 13.50 43.31 37.20
N GLU A 515 13.10 43.27 35.92
CA GLU A 515 12.06 44.14 35.36
C GLU A 515 10.74 43.36 35.21
N PRO A 516 9.57 44.05 35.28
CA PRO A 516 8.30 43.41 35.57
C PRO A 516 7.65 42.78 34.36
N ARG A 517 7.09 41.60 34.59
CA ARG A 517 6.21 40.85 33.67
C ARG A 517 4.98 41.70 33.32
N THR A 518 4.80 42.03 32.06
CA THR A 518 3.53 42.46 31.49
C THR A 518 2.55 41.29 31.38
N ALA A 519 1.39 41.51 31.93
CA ALA A 519 0.29 40.56 32.03
C ALA A 519 -0.26 40.19 30.65
N ARG A 520 -0.53 38.89 30.44
CA ARG A 520 -1.34 38.38 29.33
C ARG A 520 -2.82 38.79 29.55
N PRO A 521 -3.56 39.17 28.51
CA PRO A 521 -4.97 39.45 28.62
C PRO A 521 -5.75 38.12 28.79
N ARG A 522 -6.70 38.12 29.72
CA ARG A 522 -7.71 37.08 29.96
C ARG A 522 -8.75 37.08 28.81
N PRO A 523 -9.32 35.91 28.46
CA PRO A 523 -10.45 35.85 27.55
C PRO A 523 -11.73 36.40 28.22
N PRO A 524 -12.68 36.97 27.43
CA PRO A 524 -13.89 37.57 27.98
C PRO A 524 -14.84 36.52 28.54
N GLN A 525 -15.38 36.83 29.73
CA GLN A 525 -16.49 36.12 30.36
C GLN A 525 -17.79 36.47 29.63
N LYS A 526 -18.67 35.49 29.47
CA LYS A 526 -20.05 35.66 29.03
C LYS A 526 -20.82 36.44 30.10
N GLU A 527 -21.34 37.60 29.76
CA GLU A 527 -22.34 38.28 30.53
C GLU A 527 -23.74 37.81 30.12
N ASP A 528 -24.49 37.42 31.13
CA ASP A 528 -25.91 37.18 31.10
C ASP A 528 -26.63 38.51 30.85
N TYR A 529 -27.45 38.55 29.82
CA TYR A 529 -28.44 39.64 29.63
C TYR A 529 -29.83 39.08 29.93
N PHE A 530 -30.33 39.43 31.14
CA PHE A 530 -31.75 39.53 31.44
C PHE A 530 -32.24 40.93 31.02
N GLY A 531 -33.37 40.98 30.34
CA GLY A 531 -34.04 42.24 29.99
C GLY A 531 -35.42 42.00 29.45
N ASP A 532 -36.33 42.17 30.36
CA ASP A 532 -37.74 42.49 30.37
C ASP A 532 -38.44 42.99 29.11
N GLY A 533 -39.60 42.40 28.88
CA GLY A 533 -40.86 43.14 28.77
C GLY A 533 -41.34 43.54 27.39
N LEU A 534 -42.41 42.96 26.95
CA LEU A 534 -43.70 43.66 26.78
C LEU A 534 -44.75 42.76 26.10
N PHE A 535 -45.85 42.61 26.79
CA PHE A 535 -47.15 42.11 26.39
C PHE A 535 -47.69 42.80 25.12
N VAL A 536 -48.35 42.05 24.22
CA VAL A 536 -49.63 42.43 23.59
C VAL A 536 -50.45 41.17 23.35
N GLU A 537 -51.67 41.20 23.94
CA GLU A 537 -52.76 40.27 23.79
C GLU A 537 -53.36 40.25 22.37
N GLY A 538 -53.99 39.14 22.03
CA GLY A 538 -54.87 39.04 20.87
C GLY A 538 -55.52 37.66 20.75
N SER A 539 -56.61 37.48 21.47
CA SER A 539 -57.64 36.47 21.46
C SER A 539 -58.07 35.94 20.09
N THR A 540 -58.42 34.66 19.98
CA THR A 540 -59.80 34.09 19.93
C THR A 540 -59.74 32.61 19.58
N GLU A 541 -60.29 31.81 20.49
CA GLU A 541 -61.37 30.81 20.41
C GLU A 541 -61.59 30.04 19.10
N SER A 542 -61.59 28.71 19.08
CA SER A 542 -62.76 27.80 19.29
C SER A 542 -62.33 26.34 19.02
N SER A 543 -62.46 25.44 19.98
CA SER A 543 -63.49 24.42 20.25
C SER A 543 -63.70 23.35 19.18
N GLY A 544 -63.70 22.07 19.66
CA GLY A 544 -64.30 20.88 19.01
C GLY A 544 -63.39 19.66 19.17
N SER A 545 -63.45 18.95 20.20
CA SER A 545 -64.19 17.80 20.74
C SER A 545 -64.17 16.54 19.86
N GLU A 546 -63.71 15.44 20.52
CA GLU A 546 -64.28 14.06 20.42
C GLU A 546 -64.04 13.29 19.12
N GLN A 547 -63.60 12.04 19.08
CA GLN A 547 -63.98 10.80 19.81
C GLN A 547 -63.11 9.64 19.33
N ARG A 548 -62.69 8.80 20.27
CA ARG A 548 -62.36 7.38 19.99
C ARG A 548 -63.65 6.57 19.84
N PRO A 549 -63.66 5.44 19.10
CA PRO A 549 -63.90 4.19 19.76
C PRO A 549 -63.05 2.98 19.27
N ALA A 550 -62.72 2.22 20.19
CA ALA A 550 -62.61 0.79 20.48
C ALA A 550 -63.03 -0.23 19.41
N GLY A 551 -62.09 -1.18 19.23
CA GLY A 551 -62.36 -2.59 19.35
C GLY A 551 -62.96 -3.37 18.20
N ARG A 552 -62.23 -4.37 17.71
CA ARG A 552 -62.77 -5.76 17.61
C ARG A 552 -61.69 -6.78 17.30
N ARG A 553 -61.71 -7.78 18.12
CA ARG A 553 -61.06 -9.11 18.04
C ARG A 553 -61.66 -9.96 16.94
N ARG A 554 -60.89 -11.03 16.62
CA ARG A 554 -61.23 -12.38 16.09
C ARG A 554 -60.74 -12.59 14.64
N LYS A 555 -60.11 -13.75 14.22
CA LYS A 555 -59.98 -15.14 14.72
C LYS A 555 -58.96 -15.84 13.81
N ARG A 556 -58.17 -16.77 14.36
CA ARG A 556 -57.56 -17.89 13.60
C ARG A 556 -58.63 -18.89 13.21
N PRO A 557 -58.45 -19.71 12.13
CA PRO A 557 -58.22 -21.13 12.25
C PRO A 557 -57.06 -21.61 11.36
N ALA A 558 -56.20 -22.51 11.83
CA ALA A 558 -56.27 -23.98 11.91
C ALA A 558 -55.96 -24.72 10.62
N ARG A 559 -54.74 -25.35 10.65
CA ARG A 559 -54.30 -26.65 10.09
C ARG A 559 -55.16 -27.30 9.03
N THR A 560 -54.49 -27.79 7.96
CA THR A 560 -54.55 -29.21 7.55
C THR A 560 -53.30 -29.60 6.78
N ASN A 561 -52.84 -30.82 7.06
CA ASN A 561 -51.85 -31.62 6.42
C ASN A 561 -52.20 -31.95 4.94
N THR A 562 -51.26 -32.02 4.11
CA THR A 562 -50.80 -33.21 3.38
C THR A 562 -49.35 -32.99 2.98
#